data_6c682d3064e298227918726af6e49b03
#
_entry.id   6c682d3064e298227918726af6e49b03
#
_cell.length_a   1.000
_cell.length_b   1.000
_cell.length_c   1.000
_cell.angle_alpha   90.00
_cell.angle_beta   90.00
_cell.angle_gamma   90.00
#
_symmetry.space_group_name_H-M   'P 1'
#
loop_
_entity.id
_entity.type
_entity.pdbx_description
1 polymer ?
#
loop_
_entity_poly.entity_id
_entity_poly.type
_entity_poly.pdbx_seq_one_letter_code
_entity_poly.pdbx_strand_id
1 'polypeptide(L)' 'DGIFGPATAAAVREFQSIFGLPVTGVIDFRTWYKISHIYVGVTRIAELN' A
#
# COMPACT_ATOMS: atom_id res chain seq x y z
N ASP A 1 9.44 -8.41 12.28
CA ASP A 1 9.81 -7.50 12.73
C ASP A 1 9.40 -6.04 12.62
N GLY A 2 9.85 -5.20 13.52
CA GLY A 2 9.44 -3.83 13.61
C GLY A 2 7.98 -3.72 13.98
N ILE A 3 7.29 -2.76 13.37
CA ILE A 3 5.89 -2.49 13.68
C ILE A 3 4.99 -3.55 13.08
N PHE A 4 5.40 -4.11 11.94
CA PHE A 4 4.59 -5.10 11.24
C PHE A 4 5.17 -6.49 11.44
N GLY A 5 4.32 -7.48 11.53
CA GLY A 5 4.76 -8.86 11.56
C GLY A 5 5.27 -9.31 10.19
N PRO A 6 5.89 -10.50 10.13
CA PRO A 6 6.44 -11.01 8.86
C PRO A 6 5.38 -11.12 7.75
N ALA A 7 4.17 -11.52 8.11
CA ALA A 7 3.10 -11.66 7.12
C ALA A 7 2.70 -10.31 6.53
N THR A 8 2.67 -9.27 7.37
CA THR A 8 2.33 -7.93 6.92
C THR A 8 3.43 -7.38 6.02
N ALA A 9 4.69 -7.61 6.38
CA ALA A 9 5.80 -7.15 5.56
C ALA A 9 5.78 -7.82 4.20
N ALA A 10 5.43 -9.10 4.14
CA ALA A 10 5.31 -9.80 2.87
C ALA A 10 4.22 -9.20 2.00
N ALA A 11 3.09 -8.85 2.61
CA ALA A 11 1.99 -8.23 1.88
C ALA A 11 2.39 -6.86 1.34
N VAL A 12 3.14 -6.09 2.12
CA VAL A 12 3.63 -4.79 1.67
C VAL A 12 4.56 -4.95 0.48
N ARG A 13 5.46 -5.93 0.53
CA ARG A 13 6.38 -6.18 -0.58
C ARG A 13 5.60 -6.55 -1.84
N GLU A 14 4.58 -7.38 -1.70
CA GLU A 14 3.77 -7.77 -2.84
C GLU A 14 3.06 -6.56 -3.45
N PHE A 15 2.49 -5.72 -2.61
CA PHE A 15 1.84 -4.49 -3.08
C PHE A 15 2.84 -3.62 -3.84
N GLN A 16 4.02 -3.43 -3.26
CA GLN A 16 5.04 -2.60 -3.89
C GLN A 16 5.45 -3.16 -5.25
N SER A 17 5.59 -4.47 -5.34
CA SER A 17 5.95 -5.11 -6.60
C SER A 17 4.87 -4.90 -7.66
N ILE A 18 3.62 -5.05 -7.27
CA ILE A 18 2.50 -4.93 -8.20
C ILE A 18 2.41 -3.52 -8.77
N PHE A 19 2.67 -2.51 -7.94
CA PHE A 19 2.52 -1.12 -8.35
C PHE A 19 3.83 -0.47 -8.79
N GLY A 20 4.89 -1.28 -8.96
CA GLY A 20 6.15 -0.76 -9.47
C GLY A 20 6.90 0.14 -8.50
N LEU A 21 6.68 -0.05 -7.21
CA LEU A 21 7.35 0.72 -6.17
C LEU A 21 8.60 -0.01 -5.70
N PRO A 22 9.55 0.70 -5.05
CA PRO A 22 10.69 0.00 -4.45
C PRO A 22 10.20 -1.04 -3.44
N VAL A 23 10.67 -2.26 -3.58
CA VAL A 23 10.21 -3.39 -2.76
C VAL A 23 11.05 -3.42 -1.49
N THR A 24 10.59 -2.74 -0.46
CA THR A 24 11.33 -2.64 0.81
C THR A 24 10.66 -3.40 1.94
N GLY A 25 9.36 -3.69 1.82
CA GLY A 25 8.60 -4.32 2.90
C GLY A 25 8.22 -3.35 4.00
N VAL A 26 8.47 -2.07 3.79
CA VAL A 26 8.17 -1.02 4.76
C VAL A 26 7.27 0.01 4.09
N ILE A 27 6.28 0.51 4.83
CA ILE A 27 5.41 1.54 4.29
C ILE A 27 6.13 2.87 4.42
N ASP A 28 6.82 3.25 3.34
CA ASP A 28 7.49 4.53 3.25
C ASP A 28 6.55 5.55 2.61
N PHE A 29 7.07 6.74 2.34
CA PHE A 29 6.25 7.82 1.79
C PHE A 29 5.65 7.44 0.44
N ARG A 30 6.42 6.79 -0.42
CA ARG A 30 5.93 6.42 -1.76
C ARG A 30 4.81 5.39 -1.66
N THR A 31 5.00 4.38 -0.83
CA THR A 31 4.01 3.34 -0.64
C THR A 31 2.75 3.93 -0.02
N TRP A 32 2.90 4.79 0.99
CA TRP A 32 1.78 5.45 1.63
C TRP A 32 1.00 6.31 0.64
N TYR A 33 1.71 7.06 -0.18
CA TYR A 33 1.09 7.92 -1.17
C TYR A 33 0.24 7.10 -2.15
N LYS A 34 0.78 5.98 -2.61
CA LYS A 34 0.07 5.13 -3.56
C LYS A 34 -1.17 4.51 -2.92
N ILE A 35 -1.03 4.02 -1.69
CA ILE A 35 -2.17 3.44 -0.98
C ILE A 35 -3.27 4.48 -0.79
N SER A 36 -2.90 5.69 -0.41
CA SER A 36 -3.87 6.77 -0.20
C SER A 36 -4.60 7.12 -1.49
N HIS A 37 -3.91 7.14 -2.61
CA HIS A 37 -4.51 7.43 -3.89
C HIS A 37 -5.56 6.39 -4.25
N ILE A 38 -5.23 5.12 -4.09
CA ILE A 38 -6.15 4.04 -4.40
C ILE A 38 -7.36 4.08 -3.48
N TYR A 39 -7.12 4.28 -2.19
CA TYR A 39 -8.18 4.32 -1.20
C TYR A 39 -9.17 5.44 -1.50
N VAL A 40 -8.66 6.64 -1.78
CA VAL A 40 -9.51 7.78 -2.07
C VAL A 40 -10.32 7.53 -3.34
N GLY A 41 -9.71 6.95 -4.36
CA GLY A 41 -10.40 6.65 -5.61
C GLY A 41 -11.56 5.69 -5.40
N VAL A 42 -11.32 4.62 -4.67
CA VAL A 42 -12.36 3.62 -4.40
C VAL A 42 -13.48 4.22 -3.56
N THR A 43 -13.13 4.97 -2.53
CA THR A 43 -14.11 5.59 -1.65
C THR A 43 -14.97 6.59 -2.42
N ARG A 44 -14.36 7.34 -3.32
CA ARG A 44 -15.09 8.32 -4.10
C ARG A 44 -16.09 7.66 -5.02
N ILE A 45 -15.70 6.56 -5.64
CA ILE A 45 -16.62 5.82 -6.51
C ILE A 45 -17.80 5.30 -5.70
N ALA A 46 -17.54 4.80 -4.50
CA ALA A 46 -18.60 4.30 -3.63
C ALA A 46 -19.56 5.43 -3.24
N GLU A 47 -19.03 6.62 -3.00
CA GLU A 47 -19.87 7.78 -2.65
C GLU A 47 -20.78 8.20 -3.79
N LEU A 48 -20.29 8.10 -4.99
CA LEU A 48 -21.06 8.54 -6.15
C LEU A 48 -22.19 7.59 -6.50
N ASN A 49 -22.10 6.38 -6.01
CA ASN A 49 -23.14 5.40 -6.20
C ASN A 49 -24.18 5.47 -5.09
#